data_dee159148c9b1b5bde5a747cc78a5d5f
#
_entry.id   dee159148c9b1b5bde5a747cc78a5d5f
#
_cell.length_a   1.000
_cell.length_b   1.000
_cell.length_c   1.000
_cell.angle_alpha   90.00
_cell.angle_beta   90.00
_cell.angle_gamma   90.00
#
_symmetry.space_group_name_H-M   'P 1'
#
loop_
_entity.id
_entity.type
_entity.pdbx_description
1 polymer ?
#
loop_
_entity_poly.entity_id
_entity_poly.type
_entity_poly.pdbx_seq_one_letter_code
_entity_poly.pdbx_strand_id
1 'polypeptide(L)'
;MSFYADPSFFFLLSVAVVGAAVLGLLEKPLKWYGLVASLFFVALLFMNDVRQLACFVLFLASSAAGCALIMRTPKSKWSFRIALAFTLYPLVVCKVSGAFDASLLGFAGISYLTFKATQVVIEVHDGIIERMSPSDWLCFIAFFPVFTSGPIDRSRRFVEDLHATRSRDEYAGLLARGIVLIAAGMVYKMVIAAYIFRFYDPHGWGNAGLGVELWQQVIIAYQYGLYLFFDFAGYSLMAMGASYCFGIRTPRNFRAPFLAVDIKDFWNRWHITLSFWLRDFVFMRFSRFALKHKLFKKRLRVAQCGFMVNMLLMGAWHGLSANYLLYGLFHGVLLAATEAFQKTKFYKAHKKELWFRGISWFVTMQAVFFGFALFSGQITRLACGA
;
A
#
# COMPACT_ATOMS: atom_id res chain seq x y z
N MET A 1 -2.92 -20.56 -6.02
CA MET A 1 -4.12 -19.97 -5.37
C MET A 1 -3.91 -18.47 -5.24
N SER A 2 -4.91 -17.66 -5.59
CA SER A 2 -4.85 -16.20 -5.49
C SER A 2 -5.71 -15.70 -4.31
N PHE A 3 -5.11 -14.93 -3.40
CA PHE A 3 -5.82 -14.42 -2.23
C PHE A 3 -6.92 -13.43 -2.64
N TYR A 4 -8.10 -13.57 -2.04
CA TYR A 4 -9.29 -12.74 -2.27
C TYR A 4 -9.79 -12.71 -3.72
N ALA A 5 -9.45 -13.74 -4.51
CA ALA A 5 -9.94 -13.91 -5.87
C ALA A 5 -10.49 -15.32 -6.12
N ASP A 6 -9.80 -16.36 -5.63
CA ASP A 6 -10.20 -17.75 -5.87
C ASP A 6 -11.30 -18.22 -4.91
N PRO A 7 -12.32 -18.97 -5.36
CA PRO A 7 -13.33 -19.57 -4.47
C PRO A 7 -12.72 -20.48 -3.40
N SER A 8 -11.68 -21.26 -3.74
CA SER A 8 -10.96 -22.12 -2.80
C SER A 8 -10.33 -21.35 -1.65
N PHE A 9 -9.84 -20.13 -1.92
CA PHE A 9 -9.32 -19.25 -0.86
C PHE A 9 -10.42 -18.90 0.15
N PHE A 10 -11.62 -18.52 -0.33
CA PHE A 10 -12.73 -18.16 0.57
C PHE A 10 -13.24 -19.32 1.38
N PHE A 11 -13.26 -20.54 0.79
CA PHE A 11 -13.61 -21.74 1.53
C PHE A 11 -12.62 -21.99 2.68
N LEU A 12 -11.31 -22.01 2.40
CA LEU A 12 -10.28 -22.20 3.41
C LEU A 12 -10.24 -21.06 4.44
N LEU A 13 -10.46 -19.82 4.00
CA LEU A 13 -10.58 -18.66 4.90
C LEU A 13 -11.75 -18.86 5.87
N SER A 14 -12.90 -19.35 5.39
CA SER A 14 -14.07 -19.60 6.24
C SER A 14 -13.77 -20.65 7.31
N VAL A 15 -13.09 -21.74 6.95
CA VAL A 15 -12.65 -22.77 7.91
C VAL A 15 -11.69 -22.16 8.94
N ALA A 16 -10.71 -21.38 8.51
CA ALA A 16 -9.75 -20.75 9.39
C ALA A 16 -10.41 -19.68 10.31
N VAL A 17 -11.40 -18.95 9.81
CA VAL A 17 -12.18 -17.99 10.62
C VAL A 17 -13.03 -18.71 11.67
N VAL A 18 -13.62 -19.86 11.36
CA VAL A 18 -14.35 -20.66 12.35
C VAL A 18 -13.42 -21.06 13.51
N GLY A 19 -12.22 -21.56 13.20
CA GLY A 19 -11.24 -21.89 14.25
C GLY A 19 -10.81 -20.68 15.08
N ALA A 20 -10.57 -19.53 14.44
CA ALA A 20 -10.27 -18.29 15.15
C ALA A 20 -11.46 -17.84 16.02
N ALA A 21 -12.70 -17.98 15.53
CA ALA A 21 -13.92 -17.63 16.25
C ALA A 21 -14.10 -18.48 17.51
N VAL A 22 -13.88 -19.79 17.42
CA VAL A 22 -13.94 -20.68 18.58
C VAL A 22 -12.93 -20.23 19.65
N LEU A 23 -11.68 -20.02 19.27
CA LEU A 23 -10.65 -19.59 20.22
C LEU A 23 -10.94 -18.21 20.82
N GLY A 24 -11.30 -17.24 19.99
CA GLY A 24 -11.55 -15.88 20.42
C GLY A 24 -12.79 -15.73 21.32
N LEU A 25 -13.88 -16.48 21.03
CA LEU A 25 -15.08 -16.53 21.90
C LEU A 25 -14.84 -17.27 23.21
N LEU A 26 -13.82 -18.13 23.27
CA LEU A 26 -13.33 -18.78 24.49
C LEU A 26 -12.24 -17.95 25.19
N GLU A 27 -12.02 -16.71 24.75
CA GLU A 27 -11.03 -15.76 25.33
C GLU A 27 -9.58 -16.33 25.31
N LYS A 28 -9.26 -17.16 24.31
CA LYS A 28 -7.92 -17.75 24.13
C LYS A 28 -7.05 -16.87 23.22
N PRO A 29 -5.72 -16.81 23.46
CA PRO A 29 -4.79 -16.09 22.59
C PRO A 29 -4.81 -16.62 21.16
N LEU A 30 -4.91 -15.71 20.16
CA LEU A 30 -4.95 -16.07 18.75
C LEU A 30 -3.57 -16.11 18.07
N LYS A 31 -2.50 -15.71 18.76
CA LYS A 31 -1.14 -15.56 18.20
C LYS A 31 -0.66 -16.83 17.46
N TRP A 32 -0.64 -17.95 18.13
CA TRP A 32 -0.10 -19.19 17.54
C TRP A 32 -1.02 -19.77 16.47
N TYR A 33 -2.32 -19.71 16.68
CA TYR A 33 -3.29 -20.08 15.66
C TYR A 33 -3.14 -19.22 14.41
N GLY A 34 -3.05 -17.90 14.55
CA GLY A 34 -2.84 -16.95 13.47
C GLY A 34 -1.52 -17.18 12.73
N LEU A 35 -0.45 -17.57 13.45
CA LEU A 35 0.83 -17.91 12.83
C LEU A 35 0.72 -19.19 11.99
N VAL A 36 0.14 -20.25 12.54
CA VAL A 36 -0.04 -21.53 11.81
C VAL A 36 -0.91 -21.32 10.57
N ALA A 37 -2.03 -20.61 10.71
CA ALA A 37 -2.89 -20.25 9.58
C ALA A 37 -2.11 -19.43 8.54
N SER A 38 -1.30 -18.46 8.97
CA SER A 38 -0.50 -17.65 8.04
C SER A 38 0.51 -18.47 7.27
N LEU A 39 1.24 -19.34 7.93
CA LEU A 39 2.20 -20.24 7.26
C LEU A 39 1.51 -21.19 6.30
N PHE A 40 0.34 -21.72 6.67
CA PHE A 40 -0.48 -22.58 5.81
C PHE A 40 -0.92 -21.85 4.53
N PHE A 41 -1.51 -20.64 4.64
CA PHE A 41 -1.93 -19.87 3.48
C PHE A 41 -0.76 -19.43 2.60
N VAL A 42 0.38 -19.06 3.19
CA VAL A 42 1.60 -18.71 2.46
C VAL A 42 2.17 -19.94 1.73
N ALA A 43 2.15 -21.13 2.35
CA ALA A 43 2.54 -22.35 1.69
C ALA A 43 1.64 -22.65 0.48
N LEU A 44 0.31 -22.51 0.62
CA LEU A 44 -0.63 -22.69 -0.48
C LEU A 44 -0.45 -21.65 -1.60
N LEU A 45 -0.03 -20.40 -1.27
CA LEU A 45 0.25 -19.38 -2.26
C LEU A 45 1.39 -19.78 -3.19
N PHE A 46 2.43 -20.43 -2.65
CA PHE A 46 3.65 -20.77 -3.37
C PHE A 46 3.78 -22.25 -3.76
N MET A 47 2.81 -23.12 -3.43
CA MET A 47 2.91 -24.57 -3.63
C MET A 47 3.16 -24.97 -5.10
N ASN A 48 2.70 -24.17 -6.06
CA ASN A 48 2.83 -24.46 -7.49
C ASN A 48 4.01 -23.72 -8.15
N ASP A 49 4.80 -22.95 -7.39
CA ASP A 49 5.93 -22.19 -7.91
C ASP A 49 7.10 -22.21 -6.91
N VAL A 50 7.95 -23.21 -7.07
CA VAL A 50 9.13 -23.44 -6.20
C VAL A 50 10.10 -22.24 -6.25
N ARG A 51 10.17 -21.51 -7.38
CA ARG A 51 11.04 -20.32 -7.49
C ARG A 51 10.54 -19.19 -6.60
N GLN A 52 9.24 -18.89 -6.62
CA GLN A 52 8.68 -17.90 -5.71
C GLN A 52 8.84 -18.29 -4.25
N LEU A 53 8.68 -19.58 -3.91
CA LEU A 53 8.93 -20.08 -2.57
C LEU A 53 10.40 -19.88 -2.16
N ALA A 54 11.34 -20.21 -3.03
CA ALA A 54 12.77 -20.01 -2.77
C ALA A 54 13.10 -18.53 -2.57
N CYS A 55 12.58 -17.62 -3.44
CA CYS A 55 12.75 -16.20 -3.28
C CYS A 55 12.16 -15.67 -1.98
N PHE A 56 10.99 -16.19 -1.57
CA PHE A 56 10.37 -15.83 -0.29
C PHE A 56 11.22 -16.28 0.91
N VAL A 57 11.73 -17.51 0.90
CA VAL A 57 12.61 -18.04 1.97
C VAL A 57 13.90 -17.22 2.07
N LEU A 58 14.52 -16.89 0.93
CA LEU A 58 15.70 -16.02 0.88
C LEU A 58 15.40 -14.61 1.41
N PHE A 59 14.24 -14.06 1.06
CA PHE A 59 13.78 -12.77 1.60
C PHE A 59 13.62 -12.84 3.12
N LEU A 60 12.97 -13.89 3.65
CA LEU A 60 12.80 -14.06 5.09
C LEU A 60 14.15 -14.16 5.80
N ALA A 61 15.07 -14.98 5.27
CA ALA A 61 16.40 -15.17 5.85
C ALA A 61 17.21 -13.86 5.86
N SER A 62 17.22 -13.16 4.72
CA SER A 62 17.90 -11.86 4.58
C SER A 62 17.29 -10.81 5.54
N SER A 63 15.98 -10.67 5.56
CA SER A 63 15.29 -9.70 6.41
C SER A 63 15.44 -10.03 7.90
N ALA A 64 15.39 -11.30 8.28
CA ALA A 64 15.62 -11.76 9.66
C ALA A 64 17.07 -11.47 10.10
N ALA A 65 18.06 -11.72 9.22
CA ALA A 65 19.46 -11.39 9.50
C ALA A 65 19.65 -9.88 9.72
N GLY A 66 19.03 -9.05 8.86
CA GLY A 66 19.07 -7.59 9.01
C GLY A 66 18.43 -7.12 10.33
N CYS A 67 17.24 -7.66 10.66
CA CYS A 67 16.58 -7.35 11.93
C CYS A 67 17.39 -7.83 13.15
N ALA A 68 17.95 -9.03 13.11
CA ALA A 68 18.79 -9.56 14.19
C ALA A 68 20.06 -8.72 14.39
N LEU A 69 20.70 -8.28 13.31
CA LEU A 69 21.87 -7.41 13.36
C LEU A 69 21.55 -6.07 14.06
N ILE A 70 20.47 -5.39 13.61
CA ILE A 70 20.13 -4.08 14.19
C ILE A 70 19.63 -4.20 15.63
N MET A 71 18.96 -5.29 16.00
CA MET A 71 18.55 -5.55 17.39
C MET A 71 19.73 -5.70 18.33
N ARG A 72 20.86 -6.28 17.87
CA ARG A 72 22.08 -6.42 18.68
C ARG A 72 22.87 -5.12 18.80
N THR A 73 22.81 -4.26 17.79
CA THR A 73 23.64 -3.05 17.71
C THR A 73 22.82 -1.84 17.21
N PRO A 74 21.76 -1.43 17.93
CA PRO A 74 20.78 -0.46 17.43
C PRO A 74 21.35 0.94 17.17
N LYS A 75 22.40 1.34 17.92
CA LYS A 75 23.04 2.67 17.76
C LYS A 75 24.12 2.71 16.67
N SER A 76 24.51 1.57 16.08
CA SER A 76 25.56 1.50 15.06
C SER A 76 25.02 1.96 13.70
N LYS A 77 25.65 2.98 13.13
CA LYS A 77 25.34 3.47 11.77
C LYS A 77 25.65 2.43 10.69
N TRP A 78 26.68 1.63 10.88
CA TRP A 78 27.05 0.57 9.93
C TRP A 78 26.04 -0.59 9.97
N SER A 79 25.69 -1.05 11.17
CA SER A 79 24.66 -2.09 11.32
C SER A 79 23.33 -1.65 10.73
N PHE A 80 22.95 -0.38 10.89
CA PHE A 80 21.75 0.18 10.28
C PHE A 80 21.80 0.13 8.74
N ARG A 81 22.93 0.55 8.13
CA ARG A 81 23.08 0.52 6.66
C ARG A 81 23.05 -0.92 6.12
N ILE A 82 23.74 -1.85 6.78
CA ILE A 82 23.75 -3.26 6.40
C ILE A 82 22.36 -3.88 6.57
N ALA A 83 21.69 -3.62 7.68
CA ALA A 83 20.33 -4.11 7.91
C ALA A 83 19.32 -3.57 6.88
N LEU A 84 19.43 -2.28 6.51
CA LEU A 84 18.64 -1.72 5.42
C LEU A 84 18.95 -2.40 4.08
N ALA A 85 20.22 -2.67 3.78
CA ALA A 85 20.59 -3.38 2.57
C ALA A 85 19.98 -4.78 2.55
N PHE A 86 20.03 -5.55 3.64
CA PHE A 86 19.41 -6.88 3.74
C PHE A 86 17.89 -6.88 3.53
N THR A 87 17.19 -5.82 3.94
CA THR A 87 15.73 -5.73 3.75
C THR A 87 15.34 -5.18 2.38
N LEU A 88 16.14 -4.28 1.79
CA LEU A 88 15.82 -3.61 0.51
C LEU A 88 16.35 -4.35 -0.72
N TYR A 89 17.53 -5.00 -0.59
CA TYR A 89 18.20 -5.67 -1.72
C TYR A 89 17.30 -6.67 -2.47
N PRO A 90 16.54 -7.57 -1.80
CA PRO A 90 15.67 -8.49 -2.51
C PRO A 90 14.63 -7.81 -3.40
N LEU A 91 14.06 -6.67 -2.93
CA LEU A 91 13.11 -5.91 -3.73
C LEU A 91 13.80 -5.22 -4.91
N VAL A 92 14.98 -4.63 -4.71
CA VAL A 92 15.74 -3.98 -5.78
C VAL A 92 16.07 -4.99 -6.87
N VAL A 93 16.58 -6.16 -6.49
CA VAL A 93 16.88 -7.26 -7.43
C VAL A 93 15.62 -7.68 -8.20
N CYS A 94 14.49 -7.86 -7.51
CA CYS A 94 13.22 -8.21 -8.14
C CYS A 94 12.76 -7.13 -9.15
N LYS A 95 12.84 -5.85 -8.79
CA LYS A 95 12.41 -4.75 -9.67
C LYS A 95 13.33 -4.54 -10.88
N VAL A 96 14.64 -4.68 -10.67
CA VAL A 96 15.62 -4.55 -11.75
C VAL A 96 15.54 -5.75 -12.69
N SER A 97 15.50 -6.99 -12.17
CA SER A 97 15.36 -8.18 -13.02
C SER A 97 14.04 -8.16 -13.81
N GLY A 98 12.94 -7.70 -13.18
CA GLY A 98 11.65 -7.57 -13.85
C GLY A 98 11.61 -6.53 -14.97
N ALA A 99 12.59 -5.63 -15.06
CA ALA A 99 12.74 -4.73 -16.22
C ALA A 99 13.34 -5.43 -17.46
N PHE A 100 14.03 -6.56 -17.27
CA PHE A 100 14.63 -7.37 -18.33
C PHE A 100 13.81 -8.63 -18.62
N ASP A 101 13.33 -9.31 -17.57
CA ASP A 101 12.44 -10.47 -17.67
C ASP A 101 11.56 -10.56 -16.40
N ALA A 102 10.26 -10.30 -16.57
CA ALA A 102 9.29 -10.26 -15.48
C ALA A 102 9.13 -11.60 -14.72
N SER A 103 9.59 -12.72 -15.31
CA SER A 103 9.45 -14.07 -14.75
C SER A 103 10.62 -14.50 -13.85
N LEU A 104 11.76 -13.78 -13.88
CA LEU A 104 13.03 -14.30 -13.38
C LEU A 104 13.13 -14.34 -11.85
N LEU A 105 12.87 -13.25 -11.16
CA LEU A 105 13.07 -13.16 -9.71
C LEU A 105 11.94 -12.38 -9.04
N GLY A 106 11.43 -12.91 -7.94
CA GLY A 106 10.42 -12.26 -7.13
C GLY A 106 9.37 -13.24 -6.62
N PHE A 107 8.46 -12.73 -5.80
CA PHE A 107 7.32 -13.49 -5.29
C PHE A 107 6.16 -12.53 -4.97
N ALA A 108 4.94 -13.07 -4.93
CA ALA A 108 3.75 -12.30 -4.59
C ALA A 108 3.87 -11.71 -3.18
N GLY A 109 3.75 -10.39 -3.04
CA GLY A 109 3.83 -9.69 -1.76
C GLY A 109 5.19 -9.10 -1.40
N ILE A 110 6.28 -9.37 -2.16
CA ILE A 110 7.65 -8.88 -1.84
C ILE A 110 7.68 -7.38 -1.52
N SER A 111 6.95 -6.57 -2.28
CA SER A 111 6.90 -5.11 -2.09
C SER A 111 6.34 -4.70 -0.73
N TYR A 112 5.26 -5.36 -0.28
CA TYR A 112 4.62 -5.08 1.01
C TYR A 112 5.43 -5.60 2.18
N LEU A 113 6.01 -6.80 2.04
CA LEU A 113 6.87 -7.38 3.05
C LEU A 113 8.15 -6.57 3.25
N THR A 114 8.71 -6.01 2.16
CA THR A 114 9.86 -5.11 2.25
C THR A 114 9.54 -3.87 3.08
N PHE A 115 8.38 -3.25 2.91
CA PHE A 115 7.97 -2.13 3.76
C PHE A 115 7.89 -2.52 5.23
N LYS A 116 7.29 -3.68 5.53
CA LYS A 116 7.20 -4.19 6.91
C LYS A 116 8.58 -4.44 7.53
N ALA A 117 9.47 -5.14 6.82
CA ALA A 117 10.81 -5.46 7.32
C ALA A 117 11.67 -4.19 7.48
N THR A 118 11.68 -3.30 6.48
CA THR A 118 12.41 -2.04 6.51
C THR A 118 11.93 -1.13 7.65
N GLN A 119 10.62 -1.07 7.89
CA GLN A 119 10.04 -0.32 9.01
C GLN A 119 10.61 -0.79 10.35
N VAL A 120 10.66 -2.10 10.60
CA VAL A 120 11.22 -2.64 11.86
C VAL A 120 12.67 -2.23 12.03
N VAL A 121 13.51 -2.36 10.99
CA VAL A 121 14.91 -1.93 11.02
C VAL A 121 15.04 -0.45 11.37
N ILE A 122 14.22 0.40 10.76
CA ILE A 122 14.24 1.85 11.00
C ILE A 122 13.78 2.17 12.43
N GLU A 123 12.66 1.57 12.88
CA GLU A 123 12.07 1.83 14.19
C GLU A 123 12.97 1.35 15.34
N VAL A 124 13.74 0.25 15.14
CA VAL A 124 14.78 -0.18 16.10
C VAL A 124 15.93 0.81 16.15
N HIS A 125 16.43 1.26 14.98
CA HIS A 125 17.51 2.24 14.94
C HIS A 125 17.13 3.59 15.58
N ASP A 126 15.86 4.01 15.39
CA ASP A 126 15.33 5.25 15.97
C ASP A 126 15.00 5.12 17.47
N GLY A 127 15.16 3.93 18.08
CA GLY A 127 14.85 3.65 19.47
C GLY A 127 13.35 3.57 19.78
N ILE A 128 12.51 3.40 18.76
CA ILE A 128 11.06 3.28 18.88
C ILE A 128 10.68 1.85 19.30
N ILE A 129 11.42 0.86 18.81
CA ILE A 129 11.32 -0.55 19.20
C ILE A 129 12.58 -0.90 19.97
N GLU A 130 12.43 -1.24 21.25
CA GLU A 130 13.52 -1.69 22.09
C GLU A 130 13.81 -3.18 21.87
N ARG A 131 12.75 -3.99 21.83
CA ARG A 131 12.82 -5.44 21.64
C ARG A 131 11.63 -5.94 20.82
N MET A 132 11.88 -6.92 19.97
CA MET A 132 10.86 -7.68 19.24
C MET A 132 11.28 -9.14 19.23
N SER A 133 10.42 -10.05 19.68
CA SER A 133 10.73 -11.47 19.64
C SER A 133 10.75 -11.99 18.20
N PRO A 134 11.57 -13.01 17.88
CA PRO A 134 11.54 -13.64 16.55
C PRO A 134 10.16 -14.15 16.13
N SER A 135 9.36 -14.64 17.09
CA SER A 135 7.99 -15.08 16.82
C SER A 135 7.06 -13.93 16.49
N ASP A 136 7.18 -12.77 17.16
CA ASP A 136 6.37 -11.58 16.86
C ASP A 136 6.72 -11.00 15.51
N TRP A 137 8.03 -10.97 15.20
CA TRP A 137 8.52 -10.55 13.91
C TRP A 137 7.96 -11.44 12.79
N LEU A 138 8.03 -12.77 12.96
CA LEU A 138 7.50 -13.72 11.98
C LEU A 138 5.98 -13.58 11.82
N CYS A 139 5.23 -13.47 12.94
CA CYS A 139 3.80 -13.18 12.90
C CYS A 139 3.50 -11.90 12.12
N PHE A 140 4.28 -10.83 12.34
CA PHE A 140 4.08 -9.56 11.65
C PHE A 140 4.38 -9.67 10.15
N ILE A 141 5.51 -10.27 9.75
CA ILE A 141 5.92 -10.38 8.36
C ILE A 141 4.99 -11.33 7.59
N ALA A 142 4.75 -12.53 8.11
CA ALA A 142 4.03 -13.59 7.41
C ALA A 142 2.50 -13.50 7.53
N PHE A 143 1.93 -12.52 8.25
CA PHE A 143 0.49 -12.41 8.48
C PHE A 143 -0.31 -12.40 7.17
N PHE A 144 -0.96 -13.54 6.87
CA PHE A 144 -1.54 -13.83 5.57
C PHE A 144 -2.61 -12.84 5.10
N PRO A 145 -3.49 -12.28 5.98
CA PRO A 145 -4.56 -11.41 5.48
C PRO A 145 -4.07 -10.17 4.73
N VAL A 146 -2.87 -9.68 5.07
CA VAL A 146 -2.27 -8.49 4.44
C VAL A 146 -0.97 -8.79 3.71
N PHE A 147 -0.73 -10.06 3.36
CA PHE A 147 0.54 -10.54 2.82
C PHE A 147 0.85 -9.97 1.43
N THR A 148 -0.08 -10.06 0.48
CA THR A 148 0.17 -9.72 -0.93
C THR A 148 -0.01 -8.23 -1.25
N SER A 149 -1.14 -7.61 -0.84
CA SER A 149 -1.50 -6.22 -1.19
C SER A 149 -2.36 -5.53 -0.13
N GLY A 150 -2.40 -6.08 1.09
CA GLY A 150 -3.22 -5.53 2.18
C GLY A 150 -2.65 -4.23 2.76
N PRO A 151 -3.38 -3.60 3.69
CA PRO A 151 -2.89 -2.40 4.36
C PRO A 151 -1.55 -2.63 5.07
N ILE A 152 -0.62 -1.69 4.93
CA ILE A 152 0.71 -1.74 5.58
C ILE A 152 0.55 -1.30 7.03
N ASP A 153 0.61 -2.26 7.94
CA ASP A 153 0.45 -2.02 9.36
C ASP A 153 1.73 -1.52 10.04
N ARG A 154 1.57 -0.92 11.23
CA ARG A 154 2.69 -0.55 12.11
C ARG A 154 3.01 -1.72 13.03
N SER A 155 4.30 -2.11 13.07
CA SER A 155 4.76 -3.27 13.83
C SER A 155 4.35 -3.26 15.31
N ARG A 156 4.46 -2.10 15.98
CA ARG A 156 4.07 -1.95 17.40
C ARG A 156 2.58 -2.21 17.60
N ARG A 157 1.72 -1.53 16.83
CA ARG A 157 0.27 -1.70 16.92
C ARG A 157 -0.16 -3.14 16.63
N PHE A 158 0.49 -3.77 15.63
CA PHE A 158 0.26 -5.17 15.30
C PHE A 158 0.62 -6.09 16.48
N VAL A 159 1.78 -5.88 17.11
CA VAL A 159 2.24 -6.68 18.25
C VAL A 159 1.36 -6.45 19.49
N GLU A 160 0.89 -5.22 19.72
CA GLU A 160 -0.10 -4.92 20.76
C GLU A 160 -1.38 -5.74 20.56
N ASP A 161 -1.95 -5.75 19.36
CA ASP A 161 -3.14 -6.55 19.03
C ASP A 161 -2.85 -8.06 19.09
N LEU A 162 -1.65 -8.50 18.70
CA LEU A 162 -1.21 -9.90 18.68
C LEU A 162 -1.17 -10.53 20.09
N HIS A 163 -0.80 -9.72 21.08
CA HIS A 163 -0.73 -10.14 22.48
C HIS A 163 -1.98 -9.78 23.31
N ALA A 164 -2.93 -9.06 22.69
CA ALA A 164 -4.15 -8.68 23.39
C ALA A 164 -5.06 -9.90 23.63
N THR A 165 -5.38 -10.18 24.88
CA THR A 165 -6.47 -11.08 25.25
C THR A 165 -7.74 -10.25 25.33
N ARG A 166 -8.71 -10.54 24.45
CA ARG A 166 -9.97 -9.78 24.37
C ARG A 166 -11.07 -10.53 25.13
N SER A 167 -11.97 -9.78 25.74
CA SER A 167 -13.21 -10.36 26.25
C SER A 167 -14.06 -10.93 25.09
N ARG A 168 -14.93 -11.86 25.42
CA ARG A 168 -15.86 -12.47 24.48
C ARG A 168 -16.64 -11.43 23.66
N ASP A 169 -17.16 -10.40 24.32
CA ASP A 169 -17.98 -9.36 23.67
C ASP A 169 -17.13 -8.46 22.75
N GLU A 170 -15.92 -8.10 23.17
CA GLU A 170 -14.99 -7.34 22.32
C GLU A 170 -14.61 -8.13 21.09
N TYR A 171 -14.30 -9.42 21.25
CA TYR A 171 -13.96 -10.28 20.12
C TYR A 171 -15.15 -10.52 19.20
N ALA A 172 -16.34 -10.77 19.75
CA ALA A 172 -17.57 -10.92 18.94
C ALA A 172 -17.85 -9.67 18.11
N GLY A 173 -17.63 -8.46 18.67
CA GLY A 173 -17.73 -7.21 17.96
C GLY A 173 -16.71 -7.07 16.80
N LEU A 174 -15.47 -7.55 17.00
CA LEU A 174 -14.46 -7.58 15.94
C LEU A 174 -14.82 -8.60 14.85
N LEU A 175 -15.23 -9.79 15.22
CA LEU A 175 -15.65 -10.86 14.31
C LEU A 175 -16.80 -10.40 13.43
N ALA A 176 -17.85 -9.81 14.02
CA ALA A 176 -19.00 -9.29 13.28
C ALA A 176 -18.59 -8.20 12.28
N ARG A 177 -17.76 -7.24 12.71
CA ARG A 177 -17.20 -6.21 11.81
C ARG A 177 -16.33 -6.84 10.72
N GLY A 178 -15.53 -7.86 11.06
CA GLY A 178 -14.69 -8.58 10.12
C GLY A 178 -15.52 -9.22 8.99
N ILE A 179 -16.59 -9.93 9.34
CA ILE A 179 -17.51 -10.56 8.37
C ILE A 179 -18.16 -9.51 7.47
N VAL A 180 -18.66 -8.40 8.04
CA VAL A 180 -19.27 -7.30 7.26
C VAL A 180 -18.26 -6.68 6.29
N LEU A 181 -17.01 -6.49 6.72
CA LEU A 181 -15.95 -5.95 5.85
C LEU A 181 -15.59 -6.91 4.72
N ILE A 182 -15.54 -8.23 4.98
CA ILE A 182 -15.32 -9.25 3.93
C ILE A 182 -16.45 -9.17 2.90
N ALA A 183 -17.72 -9.19 3.35
CA ALA A 183 -18.88 -9.13 2.46
C ALA A 183 -18.90 -7.84 1.64
N ALA A 184 -18.67 -6.68 2.26
CA ALA A 184 -18.57 -5.40 1.55
C ALA A 184 -17.41 -5.38 0.54
N GLY A 185 -16.26 -5.96 0.90
CA GLY A 185 -15.10 -6.10 0.01
C GLY A 185 -15.39 -6.99 -1.20
N MET A 186 -16.13 -8.08 -1.02
CA MET A 186 -16.59 -8.95 -2.11
C MET A 186 -17.50 -8.19 -3.07
N VAL A 187 -18.46 -7.41 -2.56
CA VAL A 187 -19.33 -6.56 -3.41
C VAL A 187 -18.49 -5.55 -4.20
N TYR A 188 -17.55 -4.87 -3.56
CA TYR A 188 -16.69 -3.88 -4.24
C TYR A 188 -15.88 -4.52 -5.36
N LYS A 189 -15.16 -5.62 -5.05
CA LYS A 189 -14.23 -6.23 -6.01
C LYS A 189 -14.93 -7.12 -7.03
N MET A 190 -15.82 -8.02 -6.59
CA MET A 190 -16.38 -9.06 -7.45
C MET A 190 -17.63 -8.60 -8.21
N VAL A 191 -18.34 -7.57 -7.71
CA VAL A 191 -19.54 -7.06 -8.38
C VAL A 191 -19.23 -5.72 -9.04
N ILE A 192 -18.88 -4.68 -8.27
CA ILE A 192 -18.78 -3.32 -8.81
C ILE A 192 -17.55 -3.18 -9.73
N ALA A 193 -16.37 -3.59 -9.27
CA ALA A 193 -15.15 -3.50 -10.08
C ALA A 193 -15.25 -4.39 -11.33
N ALA A 194 -15.75 -5.63 -11.20
CA ALA A 194 -15.94 -6.54 -12.32
C ALA A 194 -16.95 -5.98 -13.34
N TYR A 195 -18.03 -5.34 -12.88
CA TYR A 195 -19.00 -4.70 -13.77
C TYR A 195 -18.37 -3.52 -14.52
N ILE A 196 -17.64 -2.64 -13.85
CA ILE A 196 -16.94 -1.52 -14.51
C ILE A 196 -15.93 -2.04 -15.52
N PHE A 197 -15.14 -3.07 -15.15
CA PHE A 197 -14.10 -3.66 -16.01
C PHE A 197 -14.68 -4.28 -17.29
N ARG A 198 -15.90 -4.80 -17.24
CA ARG A 198 -16.59 -5.36 -18.43
C ARG A 198 -16.76 -4.34 -19.57
N PHE A 199 -16.85 -3.05 -19.24
CA PHE A 199 -17.02 -1.96 -20.21
C PHE A 199 -15.72 -1.19 -20.44
N TYR A 200 -14.62 -1.59 -19.79
CA TYR A 200 -13.32 -0.94 -19.95
C TYR A 200 -12.65 -1.48 -21.21
N ASP A 201 -12.48 -0.61 -22.22
CA ASP A 201 -11.69 -0.89 -23.41
C ASP A 201 -10.47 0.06 -23.46
N PRO A 202 -9.24 -0.46 -23.25
CA PRO A 202 -8.04 0.38 -23.24
C PRO A 202 -7.66 0.92 -24.63
N HIS A 203 -8.23 0.40 -25.72
CA HIS A 203 -7.94 0.80 -27.10
C HIS A 203 -8.94 1.80 -27.68
N GLY A 204 -10.11 1.97 -27.05
CA GLY A 204 -11.19 2.86 -27.52
C GLY A 204 -12.08 2.23 -28.61
N TRP A 205 -13.08 3.00 -29.07
CA TRP A 205 -14.19 2.49 -29.91
C TRP A 205 -14.01 2.73 -31.40
N GLY A 206 -12.77 2.74 -31.91
CA GLY A 206 -12.46 2.88 -33.33
C GLY A 206 -12.26 4.32 -33.80
N ASN A 207 -12.02 4.51 -35.11
CA ASN A 207 -11.67 5.79 -35.73
C ASN A 207 -12.88 6.74 -35.82
N ALA A 208 -13.01 7.67 -34.90
CA ALA A 208 -14.20 8.54 -34.79
C ALA A 208 -13.89 10.03 -34.92
N GLY A 209 -12.70 10.40 -35.36
CA GLY A 209 -12.20 11.80 -35.44
C GLY A 209 -11.75 12.38 -34.10
N LEU A 210 -10.80 13.33 -34.15
CA LEU A 210 -10.00 13.82 -33.03
C LEU A 210 -10.81 14.23 -31.79
N GLY A 211 -11.93 14.93 -31.96
CA GLY A 211 -12.73 15.39 -30.82
C GLY A 211 -13.42 14.25 -30.07
N VAL A 212 -13.91 13.25 -30.79
CA VAL A 212 -14.55 12.06 -30.20
C VAL A 212 -13.51 11.18 -29.57
N GLU A 213 -12.36 11.01 -30.19
CA GLU A 213 -11.23 10.24 -29.64
C GLU A 213 -10.73 10.83 -28.32
N LEU A 214 -10.56 12.14 -28.20
CA LEU A 214 -10.18 12.78 -26.95
C LEU A 214 -11.22 12.56 -25.84
N TRP A 215 -12.51 12.64 -26.16
CA TRP A 215 -13.57 12.38 -25.21
C TRP A 215 -13.61 10.93 -24.74
N GLN A 216 -13.40 9.99 -25.65
CA GLN A 216 -13.25 8.57 -25.32
C GLN A 216 -12.09 8.33 -24.36
N GLN A 217 -10.94 8.96 -24.58
CA GLN A 217 -9.79 8.82 -23.68
C GLN A 217 -10.08 9.36 -22.27
N VAL A 218 -10.88 10.40 -22.15
CA VAL A 218 -11.35 10.88 -20.83
C VAL A 218 -12.25 9.81 -20.17
N ILE A 219 -13.21 9.24 -20.89
CA ILE A 219 -14.08 8.18 -20.37
C ILE A 219 -13.28 6.97 -19.92
N ILE A 220 -12.33 6.51 -20.72
CA ILE A 220 -11.43 5.39 -20.40
C ILE A 220 -10.63 5.67 -19.11
N ALA A 221 -10.11 6.89 -18.94
CA ALA A 221 -9.40 7.28 -17.73
C ALA A 221 -10.28 7.20 -16.47
N TYR A 222 -11.54 7.66 -16.57
CA TYR A 222 -12.52 7.57 -15.49
C TYR A 222 -12.92 6.13 -15.19
N GLN A 223 -13.20 5.32 -16.22
CA GLN A 223 -13.52 3.89 -16.07
C GLN A 223 -12.39 3.16 -15.35
N TYR A 224 -11.14 3.35 -15.80
CA TYR A 224 -9.99 2.74 -15.17
C TYR A 224 -9.82 3.18 -13.72
N GLY A 225 -9.94 4.48 -13.44
CA GLY A 225 -9.78 5.01 -12.08
C GLY A 225 -10.85 4.48 -11.11
N LEU A 226 -12.09 4.39 -11.56
CA LEU A 226 -13.18 3.80 -10.77
C LEU A 226 -12.99 2.29 -10.58
N TYR A 227 -12.64 1.56 -11.65
CA TYR A 227 -12.29 0.15 -11.56
C TYR A 227 -11.18 -0.08 -10.53
N LEU A 228 -10.05 0.64 -10.65
CA LEU A 228 -8.91 0.53 -9.75
C LEU A 228 -9.31 0.80 -8.30
N PHE A 229 -10.16 1.80 -8.07
CA PHE A 229 -10.65 2.10 -6.73
C PHE A 229 -11.46 0.94 -6.14
N PHE A 230 -12.49 0.47 -6.83
CA PHE A 230 -13.35 -0.58 -6.31
C PHE A 230 -12.62 -1.92 -6.18
N ASP A 231 -11.72 -2.25 -7.10
CA ASP A 231 -10.90 -3.45 -7.02
C ASP A 231 -9.97 -3.41 -5.80
N PHE A 232 -9.21 -2.33 -5.63
CA PHE A 232 -8.24 -2.24 -4.55
C PHE A 232 -8.88 -1.93 -3.18
N ALA A 233 -9.93 -1.12 -3.15
CA ALA A 233 -10.70 -0.90 -1.91
C ALA A 233 -11.40 -2.17 -1.46
N GLY A 234 -11.97 -2.95 -2.39
CA GLY A 234 -12.58 -4.24 -2.11
C GLY A 234 -11.58 -5.24 -1.55
N TYR A 235 -10.40 -5.36 -2.19
CA TYR A 235 -9.30 -6.16 -1.65
C TYR A 235 -8.92 -5.72 -0.23
N SER A 236 -8.74 -4.42 -0.01
CA SER A 236 -8.36 -3.87 1.30
C SER A 236 -9.41 -4.13 2.38
N LEU A 237 -10.71 -4.06 2.04
CA LEU A 237 -11.79 -4.36 2.96
C LEU A 237 -11.78 -5.84 3.36
N MET A 238 -11.62 -6.76 2.41
CA MET A 238 -11.52 -8.19 2.70
C MET A 238 -10.29 -8.50 3.57
N ALA A 239 -9.14 -7.92 3.25
CA ALA A 239 -7.92 -8.10 4.04
C ALA A 239 -8.07 -7.57 5.48
N MET A 240 -8.70 -6.41 5.66
CA MET A 240 -9.03 -5.87 6.99
C MET A 240 -10.02 -6.77 7.72
N GLY A 241 -11.06 -7.23 7.03
CA GLY A 241 -12.09 -8.10 7.61
C GLY A 241 -11.49 -9.42 8.09
N ALA A 242 -10.68 -10.08 7.25
CA ALA A 242 -9.95 -11.28 7.65
C ALA A 242 -9.03 -11.01 8.85
N SER A 243 -8.30 -9.89 8.85
CA SER A 243 -7.44 -9.51 9.98
C SER A 243 -8.25 -9.38 11.29
N TYR A 244 -9.44 -8.77 11.22
CA TYR A 244 -10.31 -8.58 12.40
C TYR A 244 -10.79 -9.93 12.95
N CYS A 245 -11.11 -10.89 12.09
CA CYS A 245 -11.44 -12.25 12.53
C CYS A 245 -10.29 -12.94 13.29
N PHE A 246 -9.04 -12.58 12.98
CA PHE A 246 -7.84 -13.03 13.72
C PHE A 246 -7.43 -12.08 14.87
N GLY A 247 -8.30 -11.17 15.28
CA GLY A 247 -8.06 -10.28 16.40
C GLY A 247 -7.14 -9.08 16.12
N ILE A 248 -6.71 -8.86 14.87
CA ILE A 248 -5.81 -7.78 14.48
C ILE A 248 -6.59 -6.64 13.82
N ARG A 249 -6.57 -5.44 14.39
CA ARG A 249 -7.29 -4.25 13.89
C ARG A 249 -6.49 -3.52 12.81
N THR A 250 -6.29 -4.18 11.67
CA THR A 250 -5.56 -3.62 10.52
C THR A 250 -6.15 -2.26 10.08
N PRO A 251 -5.30 -1.24 9.80
CA PRO A 251 -5.75 0.10 9.42
C PRO A 251 -6.38 0.12 8.02
N ARG A 252 -7.23 1.14 7.77
CA ARG A 252 -7.88 1.33 6.46
C ARG A 252 -6.93 1.93 5.42
N ASN A 253 -7.09 1.52 4.15
CA ASN A 253 -6.39 2.12 3.01
C ASN A 253 -7.16 3.26 2.34
N PHE A 254 -8.48 3.34 2.51
CA PHE A 254 -9.32 4.30 1.80
C PHE A 254 -10.30 5.01 2.74
N ARG A 255 -10.53 6.30 2.48
CA ARG A 255 -11.50 7.13 3.19
C ARG A 255 -12.14 8.13 2.24
N ALA A 256 -13.08 7.67 1.38
CA ALA A 256 -13.77 8.50 0.40
C ALA A 256 -12.82 9.42 -0.40
N PRO A 257 -11.87 8.87 -1.19
CA PRO A 257 -10.82 9.65 -1.85
C PRO A 257 -11.36 10.61 -2.90
N PHE A 258 -12.48 10.30 -3.54
CA PHE A 258 -13.10 11.16 -4.54
C PHE A 258 -13.85 12.39 -3.97
N LEU A 259 -13.86 12.55 -2.65
CA LEU A 259 -14.31 13.78 -1.98
C LEU A 259 -13.15 14.74 -1.63
N ALA A 260 -11.94 14.44 -2.07
CA ALA A 260 -10.76 15.25 -1.78
C ALA A 260 -10.83 16.62 -2.48
N VAL A 261 -10.55 17.68 -1.73
CA VAL A 261 -10.59 19.07 -2.24
C VAL A 261 -9.23 19.58 -2.73
N ASP A 262 -8.15 18.86 -2.46
CA ASP A 262 -6.83 19.09 -3.03
C ASP A 262 -6.02 17.79 -3.07
N ILE A 263 -4.85 17.82 -3.73
CA ILE A 263 -4.05 16.62 -3.93
C ILE A 263 -3.43 16.08 -2.63
N LYS A 264 -3.21 16.90 -1.59
CA LYS A 264 -2.76 16.44 -0.28
C LYS A 264 -3.89 15.72 0.45
N ASP A 265 -5.12 16.25 0.38
CA ASP A 265 -6.31 15.59 0.94
C ASP A 265 -6.58 14.27 0.22
N PHE A 266 -6.36 14.20 -1.11
CA PHE A 266 -6.45 12.95 -1.87
C PHE A 266 -5.49 11.88 -1.32
N TRP A 267 -4.21 12.17 -1.15
CA TRP A 267 -3.23 11.23 -0.61
C TRP A 267 -3.42 10.90 0.88
N ASN A 268 -4.16 11.72 1.63
CA ASN A 268 -4.62 11.40 2.99
C ASN A 268 -5.85 10.47 3.01
N ARG A 269 -6.44 10.19 1.83
CA ARG A 269 -7.65 9.36 1.68
C ARG A 269 -7.45 8.16 0.77
N TRP A 270 -6.44 8.19 -0.11
CA TRP A 270 -6.08 7.16 -1.07
C TRP A 270 -4.84 6.41 -0.60
N HIS A 271 -4.92 5.08 -0.57
CA HIS A 271 -3.81 4.19 -0.15
C HIS A 271 -3.10 4.72 1.11
N ILE A 272 -3.90 5.02 2.13
CA ILE A 272 -3.50 5.77 3.34
C ILE A 272 -2.27 5.16 3.99
N THR A 273 -2.21 3.83 4.10
CA THR A 273 -1.12 3.16 4.81
C THR A 273 0.22 3.29 4.07
N LEU A 274 0.22 3.21 2.74
CA LEU A 274 1.42 3.48 1.91
C LEU A 274 1.80 4.96 1.99
N SER A 275 0.83 5.87 1.83
CA SER A 275 1.06 7.32 1.88
C SER A 275 1.70 7.74 3.20
N PHE A 276 1.22 7.20 4.32
CA PHE A 276 1.76 7.49 5.64
C PHE A 276 3.09 6.78 5.89
N TRP A 277 3.29 5.58 5.34
CA TRP A 277 4.59 4.92 5.40
C TRP A 277 5.67 5.76 4.69
N LEU A 278 5.41 6.16 3.45
CA LEU A 278 6.31 7.01 2.69
C LEU A 278 6.54 8.38 3.34
N ARG A 279 5.48 9.00 3.89
CA ARG A 279 5.61 10.25 4.65
C ARG A 279 6.59 10.09 5.83
N ASP A 280 6.42 9.05 6.65
CA ASP A 280 7.15 8.90 7.90
C ASP A 280 8.59 8.43 7.66
N PHE A 281 8.80 7.50 6.74
CA PHE A 281 10.11 6.86 6.53
C PHE A 281 10.92 7.45 5.36
N VAL A 282 10.31 8.21 4.46
CA VAL A 282 11.01 8.86 3.33
C VAL A 282 10.96 10.37 3.48
N PHE A 283 9.76 10.97 3.37
CA PHE A 283 9.61 12.43 3.36
C PHE A 283 10.17 13.10 4.62
N MET A 284 9.81 12.61 5.81
CA MET A 284 10.27 13.21 7.07
C MET A 284 11.77 13.03 7.27
N ARG A 285 12.34 11.91 6.83
CA ARG A 285 13.80 11.66 6.90
C ARG A 285 14.58 12.56 5.95
N PHE A 286 14.12 12.68 4.69
CA PHE A 286 14.67 13.62 3.73
C PHE A 286 14.60 15.05 4.25
N SER A 287 13.46 15.47 4.79
CA SER A 287 13.26 16.82 5.30
C SER A 287 14.19 17.13 6.48
N ARG A 288 14.34 16.20 7.43
CA ARG A 288 15.32 16.35 8.53
C ARG A 288 16.75 16.46 8.00
N PHE A 289 17.14 15.60 7.08
CA PHE A 289 18.45 15.64 6.45
C PHE A 289 18.71 16.97 5.75
N ALA A 290 17.77 17.42 4.91
CA ALA A 290 17.88 18.66 4.17
C ALA A 290 17.96 19.91 5.07
N LEU A 291 17.20 19.92 6.17
CA LEU A 291 17.26 21.01 7.16
C LEU A 291 18.57 20.99 7.96
N LYS A 292 19.02 19.81 8.42
CA LYS A 292 20.26 19.66 9.17
C LYS A 292 21.49 20.11 8.35
N HIS A 293 21.52 19.77 7.07
CA HIS A 293 22.63 20.10 6.17
C HIS A 293 22.43 21.43 5.42
N LYS A 294 21.32 22.17 5.73
CA LYS A 294 21.01 23.47 5.12
C LYS A 294 21.01 23.46 3.58
N LEU A 295 20.51 22.35 2.98
CA LEU A 295 20.51 22.18 1.52
C LEU A 295 19.70 23.25 0.77
N PHE A 296 18.72 23.84 1.43
CA PHE A 296 17.85 24.86 0.83
C PHE A 296 17.66 26.06 1.79
N LYS A 297 17.70 27.27 1.25
CA LYS A 297 17.50 28.50 2.03
C LYS A 297 16.06 28.64 2.57
N LYS A 298 15.04 28.08 1.87
CA LYS A 298 13.62 28.23 2.22
C LYS A 298 13.03 26.88 2.61
N ARG A 299 12.30 26.83 3.73
CA ARG A 299 11.56 25.60 4.17
C ARG A 299 10.59 25.07 3.13
N LEU A 300 9.99 25.97 2.33
CA LEU A 300 9.12 25.58 1.22
C LEU A 300 9.86 24.69 0.22
N ARG A 301 11.10 25.03 -0.14
CA ARG A 301 11.93 24.22 -1.05
C ARG A 301 12.23 22.83 -0.49
N VAL A 302 12.46 22.72 0.82
CA VAL A 302 12.65 21.41 1.49
C VAL A 302 11.40 20.56 1.31
N ALA A 303 10.21 21.12 1.56
CA ALA A 303 8.94 20.39 1.41
C ALA A 303 8.70 19.97 -0.06
N GLN A 304 8.91 20.90 -1.02
CA GLN A 304 8.73 20.63 -2.44
C GLN A 304 9.64 19.49 -2.93
N CYS A 305 10.95 19.57 -2.63
CA CYS A 305 11.89 18.50 -2.98
C CYS A 305 11.56 17.20 -2.24
N GLY A 306 11.12 17.27 -0.99
CA GLY A 306 10.67 16.10 -0.23
C GLY A 306 9.49 15.40 -0.90
N PHE A 307 8.50 16.15 -1.40
CA PHE A 307 7.39 15.58 -2.18
C PHE A 307 7.86 14.94 -3.49
N MET A 308 8.79 15.59 -4.20
CA MET A 308 9.36 15.01 -5.43
C MET A 308 10.07 13.69 -5.16
N VAL A 309 10.95 13.63 -4.17
CA VAL A 309 11.66 12.39 -3.78
C VAL A 309 10.67 11.31 -3.37
N ASN A 310 9.67 11.66 -2.55
CA ASN A 310 8.67 10.73 -2.05
C ASN A 310 7.84 10.09 -3.18
N MET A 311 7.35 10.91 -4.12
CA MET A 311 6.47 10.44 -5.19
C MET A 311 7.24 9.74 -6.32
N LEU A 312 8.47 10.18 -6.62
CA LEU A 312 9.34 9.44 -7.55
C LEU A 312 9.70 8.05 -7.02
N LEU A 313 10.00 7.94 -5.72
CA LEU A 313 10.23 6.65 -5.09
C LEU A 313 8.97 5.76 -5.13
N MET A 314 7.78 6.35 -4.91
CA MET A 314 6.51 5.63 -5.03
C MET A 314 6.28 5.13 -6.47
N GLY A 315 6.55 5.97 -7.48
CA GLY A 315 6.46 5.56 -8.87
C GLY A 315 7.41 4.40 -9.19
N ALA A 316 8.69 4.52 -8.83
CA ALA A 316 9.69 3.46 -9.01
C ALA A 316 9.36 2.17 -8.24
N TRP A 317 8.69 2.28 -7.10
CA TRP A 317 8.19 1.13 -6.34
C TRP A 317 7.09 0.38 -7.10
N HIS A 318 6.19 1.06 -7.79
CA HIS A 318 5.22 0.40 -8.67
C HIS A 318 5.91 -0.33 -9.83
N GLY A 319 6.87 0.32 -10.48
CA GLY A 319 7.66 -0.25 -11.56
C GLY A 319 8.64 0.75 -12.15
N LEU A 320 9.58 0.25 -12.97
CA LEU A 320 10.60 1.09 -13.64
C LEU A 320 10.18 1.53 -15.05
N SER A 321 8.96 1.19 -15.49
CA SER A 321 8.43 1.63 -16.77
C SER A 321 8.05 3.11 -16.76
N ALA A 322 8.04 3.73 -17.93
CA ALA A 322 7.82 5.17 -18.10
C ALA A 322 6.51 5.66 -17.45
N ASN A 323 5.42 4.89 -17.59
CA ASN A 323 4.12 5.24 -17.02
C ASN A 323 4.17 5.42 -15.50
N TYR A 324 4.83 4.53 -14.75
CA TYR A 324 4.95 4.65 -13.29
C TYR A 324 5.88 5.78 -12.86
N LEU A 325 6.97 6.00 -13.58
CA LEU A 325 7.88 7.12 -13.30
C LEU A 325 7.22 8.46 -13.59
N LEU A 326 6.48 8.58 -14.70
CA LEU A 326 5.70 9.77 -15.04
C LEU A 326 4.56 10.01 -14.03
N TYR A 327 3.89 8.95 -13.57
CA TYR A 327 2.89 9.05 -12.51
C TYR A 327 3.50 9.62 -11.21
N GLY A 328 4.66 9.10 -10.79
CA GLY A 328 5.37 9.62 -9.62
C GLY A 328 5.80 11.08 -9.79
N LEU A 329 6.38 11.42 -10.93
CA LEU A 329 6.76 12.81 -11.28
C LEU A 329 5.56 13.75 -11.23
N PHE A 330 4.46 13.39 -11.90
CA PHE A 330 3.23 14.18 -11.96
C PHE A 330 2.67 14.48 -10.57
N HIS A 331 2.49 13.46 -9.74
CA HIS A 331 1.99 13.66 -8.37
C HIS A 331 2.98 14.41 -7.47
N GLY A 332 4.28 14.24 -7.68
CA GLY A 332 5.32 15.02 -6.98
C GLY A 332 5.21 16.51 -7.30
N VAL A 333 5.05 16.85 -8.57
CA VAL A 333 4.85 18.26 -9.04
C VAL A 333 3.54 18.82 -8.47
N LEU A 334 2.44 18.07 -8.53
CA LEU A 334 1.15 18.51 -7.99
C LEU A 334 1.21 18.80 -6.48
N LEU A 335 1.85 17.94 -5.71
CA LEU A 335 2.04 18.14 -4.26
C LEU A 335 2.92 19.36 -3.97
N ALA A 336 4.02 19.52 -4.72
CA ALA A 336 4.93 20.67 -4.58
C ALA A 336 4.24 21.98 -4.95
N ALA A 337 3.42 22.01 -6.01
CA ALA A 337 2.62 23.16 -6.42
C ALA A 337 1.52 23.48 -5.38
N THR A 338 0.81 22.45 -4.90
CA THR A 338 -0.22 22.63 -3.86
C THR A 338 0.38 23.17 -2.56
N GLU A 339 1.57 22.73 -2.15
CA GLU A 339 2.28 23.26 -0.98
C GLU A 339 2.58 24.75 -1.13
N ALA A 340 2.97 25.21 -2.33
CA ALA A 340 3.22 26.63 -2.61
C ALA A 340 1.90 27.42 -2.65
N PHE A 341 0.89 26.90 -3.34
CA PHE A 341 -0.42 27.53 -3.50
C PHE A 341 -1.12 27.76 -2.17
N GLN A 342 -1.08 26.77 -1.26
CA GLN A 342 -1.68 26.87 0.07
C GLN A 342 -1.04 27.95 0.96
N LYS A 343 0.14 28.49 0.60
CA LYS A 343 0.80 29.59 1.30
C LYS A 343 0.41 30.97 0.78
N THR A 344 -0.28 31.06 -0.36
CA THR A 344 -0.72 32.31 -0.95
C THR A 344 -1.82 33.00 -0.12
N LYS A 345 -1.91 34.33 -0.24
CA LYS A 345 -2.99 35.13 0.39
C LYS A 345 -4.36 34.72 -0.16
N PHE A 346 -4.44 34.49 -1.47
CA PHE A 346 -5.65 34.07 -2.17
C PHE A 346 -6.23 32.77 -1.57
N TYR A 347 -5.43 31.69 -1.48
CA TYR A 347 -5.88 30.44 -0.88
C TYR A 347 -6.37 30.63 0.56
N LYS A 348 -5.60 31.35 1.38
CA LYS A 348 -5.94 31.58 2.79
C LYS A 348 -7.26 32.34 2.96
N ALA A 349 -7.57 33.28 2.06
CA ALA A 349 -8.81 34.02 2.07
C ALA A 349 -10.02 33.14 1.70
N HIS A 350 -9.90 32.30 0.64
CA HIS A 350 -11.06 31.64 0.01
C HIS A 350 -11.24 30.18 0.37
N LYS A 351 -10.28 29.53 1.04
CA LYS A 351 -10.28 28.07 1.29
C LYS A 351 -11.52 27.52 2.02
N LYS A 352 -12.32 28.35 2.68
CA LYS A 352 -13.55 27.97 3.36
C LYS A 352 -14.80 28.20 2.52
N GLU A 353 -14.72 28.97 1.45
CA GLU A 353 -15.84 29.32 0.60
C GLU A 353 -16.29 28.14 -0.26
N LEU A 354 -17.61 27.95 -0.40
CA LEU A 354 -18.18 26.80 -1.11
C LEU A 354 -17.78 26.76 -2.58
N TRP A 355 -17.83 27.92 -3.26
CA TRP A 355 -17.42 28.01 -4.67
C TRP A 355 -15.96 27.59 -4.88
N PHE A 356 -15.06 28.07 -3.99
CA PHE A 356 -13.66 27.73 -4.07
C PHE A 356 -13.42 26.22 -3.82
N ARG A 357 -14.10 25.65 -2.82
CA ARG A 357 -14.04 24.21 -2.53
C ARG A 357 -14.59 23.38 -3.69
N GLY A 358 -15.67 23.83 -4.34
CA GLY A 358 -16.25 23.15 -5.50
C GLY A 358 -15.27 23.13 -6.68
N ILE A 359 -14.68 24.30 -7.03
CA ILE A 359 -13.68 24.40 -8.10
C ILE A 359 -12.43 23.57 -7.76
N SER A 360 -11.92 23.66 -6.51
CA SER A 360 -10.76 22.90 -6.07
C SER A 360 -10.99 21.40 -6.16
N TRP A 361 -12.16 20.92 -5.72
CA TRP A 361 -12.57 19.52 -5.87
C TRP A 361 -12.58 19.10 -7.34
N PHE A 362 -13.23 19.87 -8.21
CA PHE A 362 -13.32 19.54 -9.64
C PHE A 362 -11.93 19.44 -10.28
N VAL A 363 -11.06 20.44 -10.09
CA VAL A 363 -9.69 20.46 -10.61
C VAL A 363 -8.88 19.29 -10.05
N THR A 364 -9.04 19.00 -8.75
CA THR A 364 -8.35 17.87 -8.11
C THR A 364 -8.78 16.55 -8.74
N MET A 365 -10.08 16.34 -8.99
CA MET A 365 -10.56 15.11 -9.62
C MET A 365 -10.02 14.96 -11.04
N GLN A 366 -10.00 16.04 -11.87
CA GLN A 366 -9.39 15.97 -13.20
C GLN A 366 -7.91 15.53 -13.12
N ALA A 367 -7.14 16.14 -12.20
CA ALA A 367 -5.74 15.76 -12.00
C ALA A 367 -5.58 14.30 -11.51
N VAL A 368 -6.45 13.83 -10.64
CA VAL A 368 -6.42 12.44 -10.13
C VAL A 368 -6.71 11.44 -11.25
N PHE A 369 -7.76 11.66 -12.04
CA PHE A 369 -8.11 10.74 -13.15
C PHE A 369 -7.08 10.79 -14.27
N PHE A 370 -6.48 11.95 -14.56
CA PHE A 370 -5.32 12.02 -15.44
C PHE A 370 -4.12 11.24 -14.88
N GLY A 371 -3.88 11.31 -13.57
CA GLY A 371 -2.89 10.49 -12.89
C GLY A 371 -3.15 8.98 -13.09
N PHE A 372 -4.41 8.55 -13.02
CA PHE A 372 -4.77 7.14 -13.29
C PHE A 372 -4.57 6.77 -14.76
N ALA A 373 -4.80 7.67 -15.72
CA ALA A 373 -4.47 7.46 -17.12
C ALA A 373 -2.95 7.29 -17.35
N LEU A 374 -2.11 8.06 -16.63
CA LEU A 374 -0.67 7.84 -16.61
C LEU A 374 -0.33 6.46 -16.05
N PHE A 375 -0.90 6.12 -14.90
CA PHE A 375 -0.63 4.85 -14.20
C PHE A 375 -1.00 3.62 -15.04
N SER A 376 -2.14 3.65 -15.73
CA SER A 376 -2.61 2.56 -16.63
C SER A 376 -1.75 2.38 -17.88
N GLY A 377 -0.86 3.32 -18.18
CA GLY A 377 -0.11 3.36 -19.44
C GLY A 377 -0.90 3.91 -20.62
N GLN A 378 -2.12 4.40 -20.43
CA GLN A 378 -2.95 4.98 -21.49
C GLN A 378 -2.22 6.12 -22.22
N ILE A 379 -1.67 7.07 -21.46
CA ILE A 379 -0.96 8.22 -22.03
C ILE A 379 0.32 7.81 -22.78
N THR A 380 1.06 6.83 -22.25
CA THR A 380 2.28 6.34 -22.91
C THR A 380 1.96 5.59 -24.20
N ARG A 381 0.86 4.80 -24.26
CA ARG A 381 0.39 4.18 -25.50
C ARG A 381 0.03 5.23 -26.56
N LEU A 382 -0.77 6.22 -26.19
CA LEU A 382 -1.14 7.32 -27.09
C LEU A 382 0.08 8.08 -27.64
N ALA A 383 1.09 8.31 -26.80
CA ALA A 383 2.31 9.01 -27.21
C ALA A 383 3.21 8.17 -28.14
N CYS A 384 3.15 6.84 -28.04
CA CYS A 384 3.93 5.91 -28.87
C CYS A 384 3.17 5.44 -30.13
N GLY A 385 1.91 5.84 -30.32
CA GLY A 385 1.08 5.41 -31.45
C GLY A 385 0.70 3.92 -31.40
N ALA A 386 0.61 3.36 -30.18
CA ALA A 386 0.33 1.94 -29.93
C ALA A 386 -1.08 1.73 -29.36
#